data_183fe0ab58c937c54f6e89f345857bba
#
_entry.id   183fe0ab58c937c54f6e89f345857bba
#
_cell.length_a   1.000
_cell.length_b   1.000
_cell.length_c   1.000
_cell.angle_alpha   90.00
_cell.angle_beta   90.00
_cell.angle_gamma   90.00
#
_symmetry.space_group_name_H-M   'P 1'
#
loop_
_entity.id
_entity.type
_entity.pdbx_description
1 polymer ?
#
loop_
_entity_poly.entity_id
_entity_poly.type
_entity_poly.pdbx_seq_one_letter_code
_entity_poly.pdbx_strand_id
1 'polypeptide(L)'
;MYSIYRNSHDLTFEDMAGPMGLGRLTRLMSGWGVKFFDYDNDGNLDLFIANGHPDDKIEAHSSHVTYKEPLLLFHNNGRSLENVSRLAGPAFTQSFAARGMAVGDFNNDGAVDVLVSVNGGSPVLLKNVSAPENHWLGVRLVGKKSNPDAIGARVTWWAGDLKRSKLKVGGGSYLSSHDPREVLGIGKRKKIDSLEIHWPQPSRRTETFTDLPIDRYITIVEGSGIK
;
A
#
# COMPACT_ATOMS: atom_id res chain seq x y z
N MET A 1 7.28 7.42 17.99
CA MET A 1 6.64 6.09 18.01
C MET A 1 5.40 6.16 17.14
N TYR A 2 5.22 5.23 16.22
CA TYR A 2 4.02 5.19 15.37
C TYR A 2 2.91 4.40 16.07
N SER A 3 1.68 4.83 15.82
CA SER A 3 0.47 4.14 16.27
C SER A 3 -0.24 3.50 15.09
N ILE A 4 -0.76 2.31 15.30
CA ILE A 4 -1.67 1.61 14.38
C ILE A 4 -2.96 1.36 15.14
N TYR A 5 -4.06 1.81 14.60
CA TYR A 5 -5.37 1.65 15.21
C TYR A 5 -6.19 0.62 14.45
N ARG A 6 -6.67 -0.39 15.17
CA ARG A 6 -7.66 -1.34 14.67
C ARG A 6 -9.06 -0.84 15.04
N ASN A 7 -9.95 -0.76 14.05
CA ASN A 7 -11.35 -0.46 14.31
C ASN A 7 -12.02 -1.68 14.95
N SER A 8 -12.59 -1.51 16.14
CA SER A 8 -13.30 -2.55 16.89
C SER A 8 -14.77 -2.73 16.45
N HIS A 9 -15.25 -1.92 15.49
CA HIS A 9 -16.62 -1.91 14.94
C HIS A 9 -17.74 -1.52 15.93
N ASP A 10 -17.37 -0.98 17.08
CA ASP A 10 -18.27 -0.47 18.13
C ASP A 10 -18.05 1.03 18.41
N LEU A 11 -17.52 1.76 17.41
CA LEU A 11 -17.12 3.17 17.49
C LEU A 11 -15.83 3.41 18.31
N THR A 12 -15.12 2.34 18.68
CA THR A 12 -13.82 2.44 19.34
C THR A 12 -12.68 1.96 18.44
N PHE A 13 -11.46 2.36 18.81
CA PHE A 13 -10.24 1.95 18.15
C PHE A 13 -9.24 1.44 19.18
N GLU A 14 -8.57 0.35 18.88
CA GLU A 14 -7.54 -0.24 19.72
C GLU A 14 -6.15 0.06 19.14
N ASP A 15 -5.22 0.57 19.96
CA ASP A 15 -3.83 0.74 19.52
C ASP A 15 -3.11 -0.60 19.47
N MET A 16 -2.75 -0.97 18.25
CA MET A 16 -2.07 -2.23 17.93
C MET A 16 -0.57 -2.07 17.75
N ALA A 17 0.02 -0.88 17.95
CA ALA A 17 1.44 -0.65 17.68
C ALA A 17 2.36 -1.57 18.50
N GLY A 18 2.04 -1.82 19.76
CA GLY A 18 2.76 -2.75 20.63
C GLY A 18 2.58 -4.21 20.18
N PRO A 19 1.35 -4.73 20.12
CA PRO A 19 1.07 -6.12 19.69
C PRO A 19 1.60 -6.44 18.29
N MET A 20 1.58 -5.47 17.36
CA MET A 20 2.08 -5.66 15.99
C MET A 20 3.60 -5.38 15.83
N GLY A 21 4.32 -5.10 16.89
CA GLY A 21 5.79 -4.98 16.87
C GLY A 21 6.35 -3.62 16.38
N LEU A 22 5.50 -2.60 16.11
CA LEU A 22 5.97 -1.30 15.65
C LEU A 22 6.50 -0.39 16.75
N GLY A 23 5.90 -0.41 17.93
CA GLY A 23 6.08 0.62 18.94
C GLY A 23 7.53 0.83 19.35
N ARG A 24 8.26 -0.26 19.66
CA ARG A 24 9.66 -0.18 20.11
C ARG A 24 10.60 0.26 18.99
N LEU A 25 10.36 -0.22 17.78
CA LEU A 25 11.24 -0.02 16.64
C LEU A 25 11.19 1.40 16.09
N THR A 26 10.03 2.04 16.19
CA THR A 26 9.78 3.37 15.62
C THR A 26 9.82 4.49 16.66
N ARG A 27 10.24 4.19 17.90
CA ARG A 27 10.14 5.13 19.03
C ARG A 27 10.83 6.47 18.81
N LEU A 28 11.96 6.47 18.11
CA LEU A 28 12.79 7.66 17.85
C LEU A 28 12.77 8.07 16.37
N MET A 29 11.81 7.56 15.59
CA MET A 29 11.72 7.85 14.17
C MET A 29 10.60 8.84 13.86
N SER A 30 10.80 9.63 12.81
CA SER A 30 9.85 10.60 12.26
C SER A 30 9.36 10.14 10.90
N GLY A 31 8.15 9.58 10.84
CA GLY A 31 7.54 9.10 9.59
C GLY A 31 6.74 10.19 8.88
N TRP A 32 6.87 10.22 7.57
CA TRP A 32 6.16 11.12 6.67
C TRP A 32 5.33 10.35 5.65
N GLY A 33 6.00 9.67 4.74
CA GLY A 33 5.33 8.79 3.79
C GLY A 33 4.99 7.46 4.44
N VAL A 34 3.70 7.09 4.43
CA VAL A 34 3.25 5.81 4.98
C VAL A 34 2.18 5.22 4.07
N LYS A 35 2.27 3.91 3.83
CA LYS A 35 1.27 3.21 3.03
C LYS A 35 1.17 1.75 3.45
N PHE A 36 -0.08 1.30 3.57
CA PHE A 36 -0.41 -0.12 3.53
C PHE A 36 -0.65 -0.55 2.08
N PHE A 37 0.11 -1.53 1.59
CA PHE A 37 -0.06 -2.15 0.27
C PHE A 37 0.50 -3.57 0.30
N ASP A 38 0.05 -4.39 -0.61
CA ASP A 38 0.47 -5.78 -0.75
C ASP A 38 1.69 -5.81 -1.68
N TYR A 39 2.92 -5.90 -1.10
CA TYR A 39 4.14 -5.85 -1.91
C TYR A 39 4.50 -7.19 -2.55
N ASP A 40 4.04 -8.30 -1.97
CA ASP A 40 4.36 -9.65 -2.43
C ASP A 40 3.16 -10.40 -3.02
N ASN A 41 2.02 -9.73 -3.18
CA ASN A 41 0.79 -10.26 -3.76
C ASN A 41 0.20 -11.47 -2.99
N ASP A 42 0.48 -11.61 -1.69
CA ASP A 42 -0.08 -12.68 -0.86
C ASP A 42 -1.55 -12.43 -0.45
N GLY A 43 -2.04 -11.21 -0.67
CA GLY A 43 -3.37 -10.75 -0.35
C GLY A 43 -3.49 -10.09 1.03
N ASN A 44 -2.40 -9.97 1.80
CA ASN A 44 -2.36 -9.17 3.01
C ASN A 44 -1.75 -7.80 2.72
N LEU A 45 -2.13 -6.79 3.50
CA LEU A 45 -1.53 -5.45 3.35
C LEU A 45 -0.32 -5.33 4.26
N ASP A 46 0.83 -5.13 3.66
CA ASP A 46 2.11 -4.83 4.29
C ASP A 46 2.24 -3.34 4.58
N LEU A 47 3.24 -2.94 5.36
CA LEU A 47 3.43 -1.56 5.73
C LEU A 47 4.80 -1.04 5.29
N PHE A 48 4.82 0.02 4.50
CA PHE A 48 6.02 0.78 4.18
C PHE A 48 5.99 2.15 4.86
N ILE A 49 7.16 2.58 5.40
CA ILE A 49 7.31 3.89 6.05
C ILE A 49 8.57 4.57 5.54
N ALA A 50 8.40 5.79 5.03
CA ALA A 50 9.48 6.68 4.65
C ALA A 50 9.77 7.65 5.80
N ASN A 51 10.95 7.55 6.40
CA ASN A 51 11.36 8.27 7.58
C ASN A 51 12.39 9.37 7.29
N GLY A 52 12.43 10.39 8.15
CA GLY A 52 13.40 11.46 8.12
C GLY A 52 13.05 12.56 9.12
N HIS A 53 13.97 12.92 10.00
CA HIS A 53 13.69 13.91 11.03
C HIS A 53 13.33 15.29 10.44
N PRO A 54 12.40 16.06 11.05
CA PRO A 54 12.03 17.39 10.54
C PRO A 54 13.14 18.42 10.68
N ASP A 55 13.95 18.35 11.73
CA ASP A 55 15.05 19.25 12.04
C ASP A 55 16.37 18.73 11.49
N ASP A 56 16.97 19.46 10.54
CA ASP A 56 18.24 19.12 9.91
C ASP A 56 19.46 19.32 10.82
N LYS A 57 19.26 19.96 11.99
CA LYS A 57 20.29 20.18 13.02
C LYS A 57 20.12 19.31 14.26
N ILE A 58 19.22 18.34 14.23
CA ILE A 58 18.90 17.50 15.40
C ILE A 58 20.13 16.84 16.01
N GLU A 59 21.11 16.45 15.20
CA GLU A 59 22.34 15.81 15.65
C GLU A 59 23.22 16.71 16.54
N ALA A 60 23.02 18.05 16.47
CA ALA A 60 23.66 18.98 17.40
C ALA A 60 23.01 18.98 18.80
N HIS A 61 21.80 18.45 18.93
CA HIS A 61 21.00 18.48 20.15
C HIS A 61 20.66 17.09 20.70
N SER A 62 20.89 16.02 19.94
CA SER A 62 20.59 14.65 20.30
C SER A 62 21.64 13.68 19.77
N SER A 63 22.14 12.81 20.64
CA SER A 63 23.04 11.72 20.26
C SER A 63 22.30 10.44 19.81
N HIS A 64 20.96 10.43 19.88
CA HIS A 64 20.15 9.24 19.65
C HIS A 64 19.25 9.36 18.42
N VAL A 65 19.15 10.53 17.82
CA VAL A 65 18.30 10.82 16.68
C VAL A 65 19.14 11.47 15.58
N THR A 66 18.92 11.04 14.35
CA THR A 66 19.62 11.59 13.17
C THR A 66 18.62 12.24 12.22
N TYR A 67 19.09 13.20 11.42
CA TYR A 67 18.27 13.85 10.38
C TYR A 67 17.82 12.87 9.31
N LYS A 68 18.76 12.03 8.84
CA LYS A 68 18.46 10.96 7.90
C LYS A 68 18.11 9.70 8.68
N GLU A 69 17.01 9.10 8.33
CA GLU A 69 16.47 7.89 8.96
C GLU A 69 16.26 6.77 7.93
N PRO A 70 16.29 5.50 8.34
CA PRO A 70 16.10 4.37 7.42
C PRO A 70 14.66 4.27 6.92
N LEU A 71 14.48 3.74 5.72
CA LEU A 71 13.18 3.26 5.23
C LEU A 71 12.82 1.98 5.97
N LEU A 72 11.53 1.79 6.23
CA LEU A 72 11.04 0.57 6.88
C LEU A 72 10.02 -0.15 6.00
N LEU A 73 10.17 -1.47 5.92
CA LEU A 73 9.21 -2.38 5.31
C LEU A 73 8.86 -3.46 6.33
N PHE A 74 7.56 -3.64 6.54
CA PHE A 74 7.01 -4.67 7.41
C PHE A 74 6.11 -5.60 6.60
N HIS A 75 6.43 -6.89 6.65
CA HIS A 75 5.57 -7.94 6.10
C HIS A 75 4.46 -8.30 7.07
N ASN A 76 3.24 -8.40 6.56
CA ASN A 76 2.06 -8.77 7.32
C ASN A 76 1.75 -10.26 7.13
N ASN A 77 2.09 -11.09 8.10
CA ASN A 77 1.80 -12.52 8.07
C ASN A 77 0.36 -12.87 8.49
N GLY A 78 -0.55 -11.89 8.57
CA GLY A 78 -1.93 -12.02 9.01
C GLY A 78 -2.13 -11.98 10.53
N ARG A 79 -1.05 -11.96 11.33
CA ARG A 79 -1.08 -11.90 12.80
C ARG A 79 -0.26 -10.74 13.37
N SER A 80 0.85 -10.43 12.74
CA SER A 80 1.80 -9.40 13.16
C SER A 80 2.47 -8.77 11.94
N LEU A 81 3.09 -7.61 12.15
CA LEU A 81 3.97 -6.94 11.20
C LEU A 81 5.42 -7.31 11.53
N GLU A 82 6.06 -8.05 10.65
CA GLU A 82 7.46 -8.44 10.76
C GLU A 82 8.35 -7.45 10.01
N ASN A 83 9.35 -6.88 10.67
CA ASN A 83 10.29 -5.99 10.01
C ASN A 83 11.24 -6.76 9.09
N VAL A 84 11.02 -6.64 7.80
CA VAL A 84 11.83 -7.26 6.74
C VAL A 84 12.78 -6.29 6.05
N SER A 85 12.92 -5.06 6.53
CA SER A 85 13.71 -4.00 5.87
C SER A 85 15.12 -4.45 5.53
N ARG A 86 15.80 -5.18 6.43
CA ARG A 86 17.17 -5.66 6.19
C ARG A 86 17.29 -6.67 5.04
N LEU A 87 16.20 -7.32 4.68
CA LEU A 87 16.12 -8.30 3.59
C LEU A 87 15.59 -7.67 2.30
N ALA A 88 15.07 -6.45 2.36
CA ALA A 88 14.39 -5.78 1.25
C ALA A 88 15.33 -5.07 0.26
N GLY A 89 16.63 -5.26 0.40
CA GLY A 89 17.62 -4.76 -0.56
C GLY A 89 18.47 -3.58 -0.07
N PRO A 90 19.44 -3.13 -0.89
CA PRO A 90 20.49 -2.21 -0.46
C PRO A 90 19.99 -0.81 -0.09
N ALA A 91 18.88 -0.35 -0.63
CA ALA A 91 18.31 0.95 -0.25
C ALA A 91 17.89 1.00 1.22
N PHE A 92 17.49 -0.12 1.80
CA PHE A 92 17.09 -0.20 3.21
C PHE A 92 18.27 -0.23 4.19
N THR A 93 19.51 -0.31 3.70
CA THR A 93 20.73 -0.15 4.50
C THR A 93 21.20 1.30 4.57
N GLN A 94 20.54 2.21 3.86
CA GLN A 94 20.83 3.63 3.80
C GLN A 94 19.80 4.43 4.61
N SER A 95 20.19 5.65 4.99
CA SER A 95 19.29 6.59 5.66
C SER A 95 19.02 7.80 4.77
N PHE A 96 17.78 8.28 4.79
CA PHE A 96 17.30 9.37 3.94
C PHE A 96 16.57 10.42 4.80
N ALA A 97 16.58 11.67 4.35
CA ALA A 97 15.64 12.67 4.84
C ALA A 97 14.34 12.54 4.04
N ALA A 98 13.70 11.37 4.12
CA ALA A 98 12.53 11.06 3.33
C ALA A 98 11.32 11.89 3.75
N ARG A 99 10.41 12.15 2.80
CA ARG A 99 9.17 12.90 3.00
C ARG A 99 7.99 12.16 2.35
N GLY A 100 7.60 12.54 1.15
CA GLY A 100 6.52 11.88 0.43
C GLY A 100 6.91 10.50 -0.09
N MET A 101 5.90 9.66 -0.28
CA MET A 101 6.08 8.39 -0.99
C MET A 101 4.85 8.07 -1.83
N ALA A 102 5.07 7.47 -2.97
CA ALA A 102 4.02 6.97 -3.84
C ALA A 102 4.26 5.50 -4.16
N VAL A 103 3.19 4.74 -4.30
CA VAL A 103 3.25 3.35 -4.78
C VAL A 103 2.59 3.23 -6.15
N GLY A 104 3.12 2.35 -6.98
CA GLY A 104 2.59 2.05 -8.31
C GLY A 104 3.45 0.99 -8.99
N ASP A 105 2.86 0.25 -9.90
CA ASP A 105 3.57 -0.71 -10.73
C ASP A 105 4.01 -0.01 -12.03
N PHE A 106 5.24 0.51 -12.06
CA PHE A 106 5.71 1.35 -13.17
C PHE A 106 6.08 0.55 -14.43
N ASN A 107 6.39 -0.72 -14.28
CA ASN A 107 6.80 -1.60 -15.38
C ASN A 107 5.72 -2.63 -15.78
N ASN A 108 4.56 -2.63 -15.12
CA ASN A 108 3.42 -3.49 -15.34
C ASN A 108 3.71 -5.00 -15.14
N ASP A 109 4.59 -5.33 -14.18
CA ASP A 109 4.90 -6.71 -13.83
C ASP A 109 4.04 -7.25 -12.67
N GLY A 110 3.16 -6.41 -12.10
CA GLY A 110 2.26 -6.75 -11.01
C GLY A 110 2.88 -6.61 -9.62
N ALA A 111 4.17 -6.35 -9.53
CA ALA A 111 4.83 -6.05 -8.29
C ALA A 111 4.78 -4.54 -8.03
N VAL A 112 4.15 -4.13 -6.94
CA VAL A 112 3.98 -2.70 -6.64
C VAL A 112 5.30 -2.10 -6.18
N ASP A 113 5.77 -1.09 -6.91
CA ASP A 113 7.01 -0.34 -6.66
C ASP A 113 6.78 0.84 -5.73
N VAL A 114 7.86 1.42 -5.20
CA VAL A 114 7.80 2.58 -4.31
C VAL A 114 8.73 3.69 -4.80
N LEU A 115 8.18 4.90 -4.94
CA LEU A 115 8.94 6.12 -5.17
C LEU A 115 8.93 6.95 -3.88
N VAL A 116 10.13 7.35 -3.40
CA VAL A 116 10.30 8.15 -2.19
C VAL A 116 10.93 9.50 -2.55
N SER A 117 10.31 10.59 -2.12
CA SER A 117 10.93 11.93 -2.20
C SER A 117 11.87 12.15 -1.01
N VAL A 118 13.04 12.73 -1.30
CA VAL A 118 14.08 12.99 -0.31
C VAL A 118 14.33 14.50 -0.23
N ASN A 119 14.25 15.07 0.98
CA ASN A 119 14.52 16.47 1.18
C ASN A 119 16.01 16.77 0.95
N GLY A 120 16.30 17.72 0.04
CA GLY A 120 17.67 18.07 -0.32
C GLY A 120 18.45 16.96 -1.08
N GLY A 121 17.74 15.95 -1.64
CA GLY A 121 18.35 14.85 -2.37
C GLY A 121 17.54 14.39 -3.59
N SER A 122 18.11 13.48 -4.37
CA SER A 122 17.41 12.84 -5.47
C SER A 122 16.30 11.91 -4.96
N PRO A 123 15.18 11.78 -5.68
CA PRO A 123 14.17 10.79 -5.35
C PRO A 123 14.75 9.37 -5.46
N VAL A 124 14.21 8.46 -4.67
CA VAL A 124 14.60 7.04 -4.64
C VAL A 124 13.48 6.21 -5.22
N LEU A 125 13.75 5.54 -6.33
CA LEU A 125 12.84 4.54 -6.90
C LEU A 125 13.27 3.15 -6.43
N LEU A 126 12.39 2.49 -5.71
CA LEU A 126 12.56 1.11 -5.26
C LEU A 126 11.78 0.21 -6.21
N LYS A 127 12.48 -0.47 -7.12
CA LYS A 127 11.86 -1.50 -7.95
C LYS A 127 11.61 -2.73 -7.09
N ASN A 128 10.36 -3.16 -7.04
CA ASN A 128 9.98 -4.39 -6.38
C ASN A 128 10.34 -5.59 -7.27
N VAL A 129 11.07 -6.53 -6.71
CA VAL A 129 11.47 -7.78 -7.37
C VAL A 129 11.05 -9.00 -6.55
N SER A 130 10.15 -8.79 -5.57
CA SER A 130 9.60 -9.86 -4.74
C SER A 130 8.48 -10.61 -5.44
N ALA A 131 8.25 -11.83 -5.01
CA ALA A 131 7.07 -12.65 -5.26
C ALA A 131 6.69 -13.00 -6.72
N PRO A 132 7.60 -13.51 -7.55
CA PRO A 132 7.21 -14.02 -8.87
C PRO A 132 6.28 -15.25 -8.81
N GLU A 133 6.03 -15.82 -7.62
CA GLU A 133 5.21 -17.01 -7.43
C GLU A 133 3.75 -16.73 -7.08
N ASN A 134 3.41 -15.50 -6.68
CA ASN A 134 2.06 -15.10 -6.32
C ASN A 134 1.36 -14.44 -7.52
N HIS A 135 0.07 -14.73 -7.64
CA HIS A 135 -0.77 -14.21 -8.72
C HIS A 135 -1.52 -12.96 -8.28
N TRP A 136 -1.92 -12.16 -9.27
CA TRP A 136 -2.55 -10.87 -9.06
C TRP A 136 -3.53 -10.49 -10.17
N LEU A 137 -4.31 -9.45 -9.94
CA LEU A 137 -5.10 -8.78 -10.98
C LEU A 137 -4.93 -7.27 -10.82
N GLY A 138 -4.47 -6.61 -11.87
CA GLY A 138 -4.44 -5.16 -11.93
C GLY A 138 -5.78 -4.61 -12.43
N VAL A 139 -6.37 -3.64 -11.70
CA VAL A 139 -7.66 -3.08 -12.03
C VAL A 139 -7.58 -1.55 -12.15
N ARG A 140 -7.94 -1.03 -13.32
CA ARG A 140 -8.22 0.38 -13.52
C ARG A 140 -9.73 0.60 -13.52
N LEU A 141 -10.24 1.38 -12.58
CA LEU A 141 -11.64 1.77 -12.54
C LEU A 141 -11.83 3.11 -13.24
N VAL A 142 -12.86 3.21 -14.08
CA VAL A 142 -13.25 4.44 -14.78
C VAL A 142 -14.72 4.72 -14.49
N GLY A 143 -14.97 5.77 -13.72
CA GLY A 143 -16.32 6.23 -13.41
C GLY A 143 -16.96 6.94 -14.62
N LYS A 144 -18.27 6.80 -14.75
CA LYS A 144 -19.10 7.54 -15.72
C LYS A 144 -20.11 8.42 -15.03
N LYS A 145 -20.90 7.85 -14.13
CA LYS A 145 -21.84 8.57 -13.27
C LYS A 145 -21.16 8.97 -11.96
N SER A 146 -20.24 8.15 -11.49
CA SER A 146 -19.30 8.46 -10.42
C SER A 146 -18.20 9.41 -10.89
N ASN A 147 -17.31 9.84 -9.97
CA ASN A 147 -16.12 10.59 -10.39
C ASN A 147 -15.22 9.75 -11.31
N PRO A 148 -14.49 10.36 -12.27
CA PRO A 148 -13.74 9.65 -13.30
C PRO A 148 -12.73 8.65 -12.76
N ASP A 149 -12.08 8.96 -11.62
CA ASP A 149 -11.08 8.11 -11.00
C ASP A 149 -11.67 7.08 -10.05
N ALA A 150 -13.01 7.01 -9.94
CA ALA A 150 -13.74 6.12 -9.06
C ALA A 150 -13.31 6.19 -7.57
N ILE A 151 -12.81 7.36 -7.12
CA ILE A 151 -12.43 7.58 -5.72
C ILE A 151 -13.66 7.37 -4.84
N GLY A 152 -13.51 6.54 -3.80
CA GLY A 152 -14.59 6.09 -2.93
C GLY A 152 -15.23 4.77 -3.37
N ALA A 153 -14.82 4.18 -4.49
CA ALA A 153 -15.25 2.83 -4.86
C ALA A 153 -14.69 1.80 -3.88
N ARG A 154 -15.50 0.82 -3.52
CA ARG A 154 -15.07 -0.37 -2.78
C ARG A 154 -14.91 -1.52 -3.76
N VAL A 155 -13.73 -2.11 -3.77
CA VAL A 155 -13.36 -3.27 -4.58
C VAL A 155 -13.27 -4.46 -3.64
N THR A 156 -14.06 -5.51 -3.87
CA THR A 156 -14.02 -6.75 -3.09
C THR A 156 -13.79 -7.92 -4.03
N TRP A 157 -12.85 -8.80 -3.70
CA TRP A 157 -12.56 -9.97 -4.52
C TRP A 157 -12.49 -11.24 -3.70
N TRP A 158 -12.81 -12.34 -4.36
CA TRP A 158 -12.78 -13.70 -3.81
C TRP A 158 -11.91 -14.57 -4.71
N ALA A 159 -11.04 -15.34 -4.09
CA ALA A 159 -10.19 -16.33 -4.74
C ALA A 159 -10.04 -17.53 -3.80
N GLY A 160 -10.80 -18.61 -4.03
CA GLY A 160 -10.88 -19.76 -3.13
C GLY A 160 -11.34 -19.34 -1.73
N ASP A 161 -10.50 -19.57 -0.73
CA ASP A 161 -10.72 -19.19 0.67
C ASP A 161 -10.39 -17.72 0.99
N LEU A 162 -9.75 -17.02 0.05
CA LEU A 162 -9.40 -15.61 0.21
C LEU A 162 -10.61 -14.72 -0.08
N LYS A 163 -10.92 -13.83 0.86
CA LYS A 163 -11.78 -12.67 0.63
C LYS A 163 -11.05 -11.42 1.07
N ARG A 164 -10.95 -10.43 0.19
CA ARG A 164 -10.34 -9.13 0.49
C ARG A 164 -11.22 -8.00 -0.01
N SER A 165 -11.06 -6.85 0.63
CA SER A 165 -11.76 -5.64 0.22
C SER A 165 -10.83 -4.44 0.36
N LYS A 166 -10.90 -3.51 -0.59
CA LYS A 166 -10.10 -2.31 -0.64
C LYS A 166 -10.97 -1.11 -1.01
N LEU A 167 -10.76 0.00 -0.33
CA LEU A 167 -11.36 1.27 -0.70
C LEU A 167 -10.40 2.03 -1.61
N LYS A 168 -10.89 2.46 -2.77
CA LYS A 168 -10.12 3.31 -3.67
C LYS A 168 -10.05 4.73 -3.10
N VAL A 169 -8.85 5.19 -2.81
CA VAL A 169 -8.59 6.50 -2.23
C VAL A 169 -7.83 7.41 -3.19
N GLY A 170 -8.09 8.70 -3.14
CA GLY A 170 -7.27 9.72 -3.79
C GLY A 170 -6.17 10.19 -2.84
N GLY A 171 -4.96 10.41 -3.34
CA GLY A 171 -3.81 10.73 -2.50
C GLY A 171 -3.37 9.54 -1.65
N GLY A 172 -3.30 9.70 -0.33
CA GLY A 172 -3.14 8.60 0.64
C GLY A 172 -1.75 8.47 1.25
N SER A 173 -0.86 9.46 1.04
CA SER A 173 0.41 9.62 1.76
C SER A 173 0.82 11.09 1.80
N TYR A 174 1.85 11.44 2.58
CA TYR A 174 2.29 12.82 2.76
C TYR A 174 2.67 13.47 1.43
N LEU A 175 1.94 14.53 1.04
CA LEU A 175 2.11 15.29 -0.21
C LEU A 175 2.30 14.40 -1.46
N SER A 176 1.60 13.28 -1.52
CA SER A 176 1.78 12.28 -2.58
C SER A 176 0.46 11.69 -3.05
N SER A 177 0.47 11.24 -4.30
CA SER A 177 -0.62 10.49 -4.90
C SER A 177 -0.09 9.18 -5.49
N HIS A 178 -0.82 8.10 -5.30
CA HIS A 178 -0.46 6.77 -5.78
C HIS A 178 -0.95 6.53 -7.22
N ASP A 179 -0.47 5.45 -7.85
CA ASP A 179 -1.02 4.96 -9.12
C ASP A 179 -2.54 4.79 -8.97
N PRO A 180 -3.34 5.31 -9.92
CA PRO A 180 -4.79 5.12 -9.89
C PRO A 180 -5.24 3.68 -10.15
N ARG A 181 -4.35 2.79 -10.56
CA ARG A 181 -4.62 1.36 -10.70
C ARG A 181 -4.46 0.67 -9.35
N GLU A 182 -5.24 -0.37 -9.14
CA GLU A 182 -5.16 -1.20 -7.94
C GLU A 182 -4.62 -2.58 -8.32
N VAL A 183 -3.61 -3.06 -7.64
CA VAL A 183 -3.15 -4.45 -7.74
C VAL A 183 -3.82 -5.24 -6.62
N LEU A 184 -4.46 -6.34 -7.00
CA LEU A 184 -5.21 -7.24 -6.12
C LEU A 184 -4.46 -8.56 -6.03
N GLY A 185 -3.68 -8.75 -4.97
CA GLY A 185 -2.96 -9.99 -4.71
C GLY A 185 -3.90 -11.14 -4.37
N ILE A 186 -3.60 -12.34 -4.84
CA ILE A 186 -4.36 -13.56 -4.57
C ILE A 186 -3.49 -14.73 -4.09
N GLY A 187 -2.22 -14.49 -3.82
CA GLY A 187 -1.27 -15.53 -3.43
C GLY A 187 -1.10 -16.57 -4.53
N LYS A 188 -0.94 -17.82 -4.15
CA LYS A 188 -0.76 -18.95 -5.07
C LYS A 188 -2.05 -19.44 -5.76
N ARG A 189 -3.17 -18.74 -5.58
CA ARG A 189 -4.46 -19.09 -6.18
C ARG A 189 -4.47 -18.74 -7.66
N LYS A 190 -4.95 -19.65 -8.50
CA LYS A 190 -4.85 -19.55 -9.96
C LYS A 190 -6.06 -18.89 -10.63
N LYS A 191 -7.01 -18.38 -9.85
CA LYS A 191 -8.18 -17.67 -10.38
C LYS A 191 -8.79 -16.73 -9.32
N ILE A 192 -9.50 -15.73 -9.81
CA ILE A 192 -10.42 -14.93 -9.04
C ILE A 192 -11.82 -15.43 -9.32
N ASP A 193 -12.52 -15.91 -8.30
CA ASP A 193 -13.88 -16.46 -8.43
C ASP A 193 -14.88 -15.36 -8.72
N SER A 194 -14.74 -14.20 -8.07
CA SER A 194 -15.55 -13.01 -8.33
C SER A 194 -14.86 -11.73 -7.90
N LEU A 195 -15.21 -10.64 -8.56
CA LEU A 195 -14.82 -9.28 -8.24
C LEU A 195 -16.07 -8.41 -8.19
N GLU A 196 -16.32 -7.76 -7.06
CA GLU A 196 -17.43 -6.85 -6.86
C GLU A 196 -16.93 -5.43 -6.73
N ILE A 197 -17.52 -4.51 -7.47
CA ILE A 197 -17.26 -3.09 -7.43
C ILE A 197 -18.49 -2.36 -6.91
N HIS A 198 -18.38 -1.75 -5.75
CA HIS A 198 -19.32 -0.77 -5.24
C HIS A 198 -18.89 0.62 -5.67
N TRP A 199 -19.57 1.19 -6.64
CA TRP A 199 -19.29 2.53 -7.15
C TRP A 199 -19.72 3.61 -6.15
N PRO A 200 -18.98 4.72 -6.02
CA PRO A 200 -19.32 5.79 -5.10
C PRO A 200 -20.54 6.59 -5.57
N GLN A 201 -20.97 7.53 -4.73
CA GLN A 201 -22.02 8.46 -5.12
C GLN A 201 -21.57 9.31 -6.33
N PRO A 202 -22.53 9.78 -7.16
CA PRO A 202 -23.97 9.59 -7.06
C PRO A 202 -24.48 8.25 -7.61
N SER A 203 -23.63 7.41 -8.15
CA SER A 203 -24.02 6.15 -8.80
C SER A 203 -24.58 5.13 -7.82
N ARG A 204 -23.83 4.80 -6.75
CA ARG A 204 -24.12 3.74 -5.78
C ARG A 204 -24.35 2.36 -6.42
N ARG A 205 -23.94 2.18 -7.67
CA ARG A 205 -24.10 0.92 -8.39
C ARG A 205 -23.18 -0.14 -7.81
N THR A 206 -23.65 -1.40 -7.82
CA THR A 206 -22.82 -2.57 -7.57
C THR A 206 -22.74 -3.37 -8.85
N GLU A 207 -21.53 -3.77 -9.23
CA GLU A 207 -21.27 -4.61 -10.39
C GLU A 207 -20.39 -5.77 -9.96
N THR A 208 -20.74 -6.97 -10.44
CA THR A 208 -20.00 -8.20 -10.14
C THR A 208 -19.49 -8.82 -11.43
N PHE A 209 -18.24 -9.26 -11.40
CA PHE A 209 -17.55 -9.87 -12.54
C PHE A 209 -17.01 -11.24 -12.13
N THR A 210 -17.12 -12.19 -13.04
CA THR A 210 -16.57 -13.55 -12.93
C THR A 210 -15.67 -13.84 -14.12
N ASP A 211 -15.02 -15.00 -14.14
CA ASP A 211 -14.15 -15.44 -15.23
C ASP A 211 -13.05 -14.42 -15.57
N LEU A 212 -12.48 -13.83 -14.52
CA LEU A 212 -11.47 -12.81 -14.63
C LEU A 212 -10.10 -13.41 -14.96
N PRO A 213 -9.34 -12.77 -15.84
CA PRO A 213 -7.94 -13.14 -16.06
C PRO A 213 -7.11 -12.82 -14.81
N ILE A 214 -5.95 -13.46 -14.68
CA ILE A 214 -4.93 -13.12 -13.68
C ILE A 214 -3.64 -12.67 -14.37
N ASP A 215 -2.71 -12.13 -13.60
CA ASP A 215 -1.38 -11.70 -14.03
C ASP A 215 -1.40 -10.68 -15.18
N ARG A 216 -2.40 -9.79 -15.15
CA ARG A 216 -2.54 -8.67 -16.08
C ARG A 216 -3.42 -7.56 -15.55
N TYR A 217 -3.38 -6.45 -16.27
CA TYR A 217 -4.26 -5.30 -16.05
C TYR A 217 -5.53 -5.40 -16.88
N ILE A 218 -6.66 -5.03 -16.27
CA ILE A 218 -7.95 -4.82 -16.93
C ILE A 218 -8.47 -3.41 -16.62
N THR A 219 -9.31 -2.88 -17.50
CA THR A 219 -10.05 -1.65 -17.25
C THR A 219 -11.53 -1.99 -17.07
N ILE A 220 -12.12 -1.55 -15.97
CA ILE A 220 -13.55 -1.68 -15.71
C ILE A 220 -14.18 -0.29 -15.80
N VAL A 221 -15.12 -0.15 -16.71
CA VAL A 221 -15.85 1.11 -16.93
C VAL A 221 -17.25 0.98 -16.34
N GLU A 222 -17.58 1.91 -15.45
CA GLU A 222 -18.88 1.95 -14.78
C GLU A 222 -20.05 1.78 -15.76
N GLY A 223 -20.88 0.76 -15.53
CA GLY A 223 -22.06 0.46 -16.36
C GLY A 223 -21.76 -0.04 -17.77
N SER A 224 -20.50 -0.33 -18.10
CA SER A 224 -20.08 -0.83 -19.42
C SER A 224 -19.23 -2.09 -19.36
N GLY A 225 -18.83 -2.51 -18.16
CA GLY A 225 -18.07 -3.74 -17.96
C GLY A 225 -16.57 -3.61 -18.24
N ILE A 226 -15.94 -4.75 -18.49
CA ILE A 226 -14.50 -4.89 -18.76
C ILE A 226 -14.22 -4.49 -20.20
N LYS A 227 -13.10 -3.79 -20.42
CA LYS A 227 -12.56 -3.39 -21.71
C LYS A 227 -11.14 -3.88 -21.88
#